data_87f82114ffd62398331dec11b83fa63e
#
_entry.id   87f82114ffd62398331dec11b83fa63e
#
_cell.length_a   1.000
_cell.length_b   1.000
_cell.length_c   1.000
_cell.angle_alpha   90.00
_cell.angle_beta   90.00
_cell.angle_gamma   90.00
#
_symmetry.space_group_name_H-M   'P 1'
#
loop_
_entity.id
_entity.type
_entity.pdbx_description
1 polymer ?
#
loop_
_entity_poly.entity_id
_entity_poly.type
_entity_poly.pdbx_seq_one_letter_code
_entity_poly.pdbx_strand_id
1 'polypeptide(L)'
;MDLDDIADELYGLDPGEFTAARSEHVARAREAGDRELAAAVGRLRKPTVSAWLVNMLVREKSAEVTALLRLGDALRSAQRQLSGPELRRLSTQRRRVIGALEKAAARLAAEHGRRRGGGPAR
;
A
#
# COMPACT_ATOMS: atom_id res chain seq x y z
N MET A 1 -9.30 -12.07 16.77
CA MET A 1 -8.41 -11.19 16.00
C MET A 1 -7.56 -10.37 16.95
N ASP A 2 -6.28 -10.35 16.74
CA ASP A 2 -5.41 -9.48 17.51
C ASP A 2 -5.24 -8.12 16.78
N LEU A 3 -4.46 -7.23 17.38
CA LEU A 3 -4.25 -5.88 16.83
C LEU A 3 -3.66 -5.93 15.42
N ASP A 4 -2.71 -6.83 15.17
CA ASP A 4 -2.08 -6.93 13.87
C ASP A 4 -3.06 -7.35 12.79
N ASP A 5 -3.94 -8.31 13.09
CA ASP A 5 -4.99 -8.75 12.17
C ASP A 5 -5.95 -7.61 11.84
N ILE A 6 -6.35 -6.86 12.86
CA ILE A 6 -7.28 -5.74 12.70
C ILE A 6 -6.62 -4.63 11.89
N ALA A 7 -5.38 -4.29 12.21
CA ALA A 7 -4.64 -3.26 11.47
C ALA A 7 -4.48 -3.66 9.99
N ASP A 8 -4.15 -4.93 9.73
CA ASP A 8 -4.01 -5.41 8.35
C ASP A 8 -5.33 -5.28 7.58
N GLU A 9 -6.44 -5.62 8.20
CA GLU A 9 -7.76 -5.45 7.60
C GLU A 9 -8.08 -3.97 7.33
N LEU A 10 -7.90 -3.11 8.34
CA LEU A 10 -8.22 -1.69 8.21
C LEU A 10 -7.39 -0.98 7.14
N TYR A 11 -6.09 -1.26 7.09
CA TYR A 11 -5.21 -0.64 6.12
C TYR A 11 -5.34 -1.23 4.72
N GLY A 12 -6.09 -2.31 4.58
CA GLY A 12 -6.48 -2.85 3.28
C GLY A 12 -7.73 -2.19 2.68
N LEU A 13 -8.45 -1.41 3.49
CA LEU A 13 -9.66 -0.73 3.04
C LEU A 13 -9.35 0.60 2.37
N ASP A 14 -10.28 1.07 1.53
CA ASP A 14 -10.23 2.44 1.04
C ASP A 14 -10.25 3.40 2.24
N PRO A 15 -9.46 4.51 2.21
CA PRO A 15 -9.44 5.44 3.34
C PRO A 15 -10.81 5.96 3.76
N GLY A 16 -11.75 6.07 2.83
CA GLY A 16 -13.11 6.51 3.15
C GLY A 16 -13.89 5.56 4.02
N GLU A 17 -13.48 4.29 4.10
CA GLU A 17 -14.12 3.27 4.91
C GLU A 17 -13.41 3.03 6.25
N PHE A 18 -12.22 3.61 6.40
CA PHE A 18 -11.35 3.31 7.55
C PHE A 18 -11.98 3.67 8.89
N THR A 19 -12.51 4.88 9.02
CA THR A 19 -13.03 5.38 10.30
C THR A 19 -14.21 4.56 10.80
N ALA A 20 -15.16 4.24 9.93
CA ALA A 20 -16.31 3.42 10.30
C ALA A 20 -15.90 2.02 10.71
N ALA A 21 -15.01 1.39 9.94
CA ALA A 21 -14.53 0.04 10.26
C ALA A 21 -13.73 0.02 11.56
N ARG A 22 -12.91 1.04 11.80
CA ARG A 22 -12.17 1.18 13.06
C ARG A 22 -13.13 1.24 14.24
N SER A 23 -14.17 2.04 14.13
CA SER A 23 -15.19 2.18 15.19
C SER A 23 -15.89 0.86 15.49
N GLU A 24 -16.19 0.06 14.47
CA GLU A 24 -16.79 -1.26 14.65
C GLU A 24 -15.86 -2.20 15.41
N HIS A 25 -14.58 -2.21 15.08
CA HIS A 25 -13.60 -3.05 15.77
C HIS A 25 -13.42 -2.61 17.24
N VAL A 26 -13.43 -1.30 17.49
CA VAL A 26 -13.39 -0.78 18.87
C VAL A 26 -14.60 -1.28 19.66
N ALA A 27 -15.78 -1.19 19.08
CA ALA A 27 -17.01 -1.65 19.74
C ALA A 27 -16.97 -3.15 20.06
N ARG A 28 -16.53 -3.95 19.09
CA ARG A 28 -16.40 -5.41 19.28
C ARG A 28 -15.42 -5.75 20.40
N ALA A 29 -14.28 -5.07 20.44
CA ALA A 29 -13.29 -5.30 21.49
C ALA A 29 -13.85 -4.94 22.87
N ARG A 30 -14.60 -3.85 22.97
CA ARG A 30 -15.26 -3.47 24.23
C ARG A 30 -16.30 -4.48 24.67
N GLU A 31 -17.11 -4.97 23.75
CA GLU A 31 -18.10 -6.01 24.05
C GLU A 31 -17.45 -7.30 24.52
N ALA A 32 -16.28 -7.62 24.00
CA ALA A 32 -15.51 -8.78 24.44
C ALA A 32 -14.76 -8.54 25.75
N GLY A 33 -14.83 -7.34 26.30
CA GLY A 33 -14.13 -6.99 27.54
C GLY A 33 -12.66 -6.70 27.39
N ASP A 34 -12.18 -6.57 26.14
CA ASP A 34 -10.76 -6.31 25.85
C ASP A 34 -10.52 -4.81 25.68
N ARG A 35 -10.35 -4.13 26.79
CA ARG A 35 -10.17 -2.67 26.80
C ARG A 35 -8.83 -2.23 26.20
N GLU A 36 -7.79 -3.03 26.38
CA GLU A 36 -6.49 -2.73 25.80
C GLU A 36 -6.53 -2.78 24.28
N LEU A 37 -7.16 -3.83 23.73
CA LEU A 37 -7.33 -3.94 22.30
C LEU A 37 -8.18 -2.79 21.74
N ALA A 38 -9.29 -2.48 22.42
CA ALA A 38 -10.16 -1.37 22.00
C ALA A 38 -9.38 -0.05 21.94
N ALA A 39 -8.57 0.24 22.94
CA ALA A 39 -7.76 1.46 22.98
C ALA A 39 -6.69 1.46 21.87
N ALA A 40 -6.03 0.32 21.65
CA ALA A 40 -5.00 0.20 20.63
C ALA A 40 -5.59 0.40 19.23
N VAL A 41 -6.73 -0.23 18.93
CA VAL A 41 -7.42 -0.06 17.65
C VAL A 41 -7.85 1.39 17.45
N GLY A 42 -8.38 2.01 18.49
CA GLY A 42 -8.82 3.41 18.43
C GLY A 42 -7.69 4.40 18.12
N ARG A 43 -6.44 4.02 18.42
CA ARG A 43 -5.27 4.85 18.14
C ARG A 43 -4.72 4.68 16.73
N LEU A 44 -5.20 3.70 15.97
CA LEU A 44 -4.76 3.52 14.58
C LEU A 44 -5.20 4.72 13.75
N ARG A 45 -4.27 5.28 13.01
CA ARG A 45 -4.52 6.48 12.23
C ARG A 45 -5.03 6.16 10.84
N LYS A 46 -6.05 6.90 10.40
CA LYS A 46 -6.51 6.85 9.01
C LYS A 46 -5.35 7.25 8.09
N PRO A 47 -5.04 6.44 7.06
CA PRO A 47 -3.95 6.78 6.15
C PRO A 47 -4.33 7.93 5.24
N THR A 48 -3.31 8.65 4.76
CA THR A 48 -3.50 9.56 3.64
C THR A 48 -3.74 8.73 2.37
N VAL A 49 -4.28 9.36 1.33
CA VAL A 49 -4.47 8.67 0.04
C VAL A 49 -3.13 8.20 -0.52
N SER A 50 -2.09 9.03 -0.41
CA SER A 50 -0.75 8.65 -0.88
C SER A 50 -0.20 7.42 -0.15
N ALA A 51 -0.31 7.39 1.18
CA ALA A 51 0.13 6.24 1.96
C ALA A 51 -0.67 4.98 1.62
N TRP A 52 -1.97 5.13 1.44
CA TRP A 52 -2.85 4.04 1.02
C TRP A 52 -2.45 3.49 -0.34
N LEU A 53 -2.17 4.36 -1.32
CA LEU A 53 -1.74 3.93 -2.66
C LEU A 53 -0.46 3.09 -2.59
N VAL A 54 0.54 3.55 -1.83
CA VAL A 54 1.79 2.80 -1.66
C VAL A 54 1.51 1.43 -1.03
N ASN A 55 0.69 1.41 0.02
CA ASN A 55 0.33 0.17 0.70
C ASN A 55 -0.39 -0.82 -0.24
N MET A 56 -1.30 -0.32 -1.07
CA MET A 56 -1.99 -1.16 -2.05
C MET A 56 -1.05 -1.70 -3.11
N LEU A 57 -0.10 -0.89 -3.58
CA LEU A 57 0.91 -1.35 -4.53
C LEU A 57 1.75 -2.48 -3.94
N VAL A 58 2.18 -2.34 -2.69
CA VAL A 58 2.96 -3.38 -2.02
C VAL A 58 2.14 -4.67 -1.91
N ARG A 59 0.85 -4.59 -1.60
CA ARG A 59 -0.02 -5.77 -1.47
C ARG A 59 -0.32 -6.43 -2.81
N GLU A 60 -0.70 -5.64 -3.81
CA GLU A 60 -1.15 -6.17 -5.11
C GLU A 60 -0.01 -6.50 -6.07
N LYS A 61 1.08 -5.75 -5.98
CA LYS A 61 2.21 -5.84 -6.89
C LYS A 61 3.51 -6.14 -6.14
N SER A 62 3.44 -7.02 -5.15
CA SER A 62 4.58 -7.34 -4.30
C SER A 62 5.79 -7.87 -5.09
N ALA A 63 5.55 -8.66 -6.15
CA ALA A 63 6.63 -9.18 -6.99
C ALA A 63 7.35 -8.04 -7.71
N GLU A 64 6.60 -7.07 -8.25
CA GLU A 64 7.18 -5.92 -8.95
C GLU A 64 7.92 -5.00 -7.99
N VAL A 65 7.37 -4.76 -6.80
CA VAL A 65 8.04 -3.96 -5.77
C VAL A 65 9.34 -4.63 -5.34
N THR A 66 9.33 -5.93 -5.11
CA THR A 66 10.53 -6.70 -4.76
C THR A 66 11.56 -6.63 -5.90
N ALA A 67 11.11 -6.79 -7.15
CA ALA A 67 11.98 -6.69 -8.32
C ALA A 67 12.63 -5.31 -8.41
N LEU A 68 11.88 -4.24 -8.14
CA LEU A 68 12.42 -2.88 -8.16
C LEU A 68 13.52 -2.70 -7.12
N LEU A 69 13.34 -3.23 -5.92
CA LEU A 69 14.35 -3.15 -4.86
C LEU A 69 15.62 -3.92 -5.24
N ARG A 70 15.47 -5.11 -5.82
CA ARG A 70 16.60 -5.93 -6.29
C ARG A 70 17.35 -5.25 -7.43
N LEU A 71 16.62 -4.63 -8.35
CA LEU A 71 17.21 -3.86 -9.45
C LEU A 71 18.02 -2.68 -8.94
N GLY A 72 17.54 -2.00 -7.89
CA GLY A 72 18.29 -0.93 -7.26
C GLY A 72 19.64 -1.41 -6.71
N ASP A 73 19.65 -2.55 -6.04
CA ASP A 73 20.89 -3.15 -5.51
C ASP A 73 21.81 -3.56 -6.64
N ALA A 74 21.29 -4.19 -7.70
CA ALA A 74 22.06 -4.61 -8.84
C ALA A 74 22.67 -3.41 -9.59
N LEU A 75 21.92 -2.31 -9.70
CA LEU A 75 22.43 -1.08 -10.31
C LEU A 75 23.59 -0.49 -9.52
N ARG A 76 23.47 -0.46 -8.20
CA ARG A 76 24.58 0.01 -7.33
C ARG A 76 25.82 -0.85 -7.52
N SER A 77 25.65 -2.17 -7.60
CA SER A 77 26.74 -3.10 -7.81
C SER A 77 27.41 -2.87 -9.17
N ALA A 78 26.59 -2.72 -10.23
CA ALA A 78 27.09 -2.47 -11.60
C ALA A 78 27.83 -1.14 -11.68
N GLN A 79 27.40 -0.12 -10.96
CA GLN A 79 28.10 1.16 -10.87
C GLN A 79 29.49 1.00 -10.24
N ARG A 80 29.58 0.23 -9.16
CA ARG A 80 30.87 -0.03 -8.51
C ARG A 80 31.84 -0.77 -9.42
N GLN A 81 31.29 -1.65 -10.28
CA GLN A 81 32.09 -2.43 -11.22
C GLN A 81 32.32 -1.72 -12.54
N LEU A 82 31.74 -0.53 -12.73
CA LEU A 82 31.85 0.28 -13.93
C LEU A 82 31.44 -0.48 -15.21
N SER A 83 30.42 -1.32 -15.10
CA SER A 83 29.91 -2.12 -16.22
C SER A 83 28.83 -1.37 -16.99
N GLY A 84 29.21 -0.67 -18.07
CA GLY A 84 28.26 0.09 -18.88
C GLY A 84 27.13 -0.75 -19.50
N PRO A 85 27.44 -1.90 -20.13
CA PRO A 85 26.39 -2.77 -20.69
C PRO A 85 25.39 -3.25 -19.63
N GLU A 86 25.88 -3.64 -18.47
CA GLU A 86 25.04 -4.09 -17.37
C GLU A 86 24.15 -2.97 -16.84
N LEU A 87 24.70 -1.77 -16.70
CA LEU A 87 23.93 -0.59 -16.28
C LEU A 87 22.77 -0.30 -17.23
N ARG A 88 23.03 -0.38 -18.54
CA ARG A 88 21.98 -0.15 -19.55
C ARG A 88 20.88 -1.20 -19.46
N ARG A 89 21.27 -2.47 -19.33
CA ARG A 89 20.30 -3.58 -19.22
C ARG A 89 19.41 -3.42 -17.98
N LEU A 90 20.03 -3.15 -16.85
CA LEU A 90 19.30 -2.99 -15.57
C LEU A 90 18.42 -1.75 -15.57
N SER A 91 18.88 -0.65 -16.16
CA SER A 91 18.08 0.57 -16.28
C SER A 91 16.84 0.36 -17.14
N THR A 92 16.94 -0.43 -18.21
CA THR A 92 15.79 -0.79 -19.04
C THR A 92 14.79 -1.61 -18.26
N GLN A 93 15.26 -2.61 -17.52
CA GLN A 93 14.39 -3.44 -16.67
C GLN A 93 13.69 -2.58 -15.59
N ARG A 94 14.42 -1.67 -14.97
CA ARG A 94 13.88 -0.77 -13.96
C ARG A 94 12.73 0.07 -14.53
N ARG A 95 12.91 0.63 -15.71
CA ARG A 95 11.86 1.43 -16.36
C ARG A 95 10.59 0.62 -16.60
N ARG A 96 10.73 -0.66 -17.01
CA ARG A 96 9.59 -1.54 -17.24
C ARG A 96 8.80 -1.79 -15.94
N VAL A 97 9.52 -2.08 -14.86
CA VAL A 97 8.89 -2.32 -13.55
C VAL A 97 8.18 -1.06 -13.06
N ILE A 98 8.85 0.09 -13.15
CA ILE A 98 8.26 1.37 -12.74
C ILE A 98 7.00 1.64 -13.58
N GLY A 99 7.04 1.40 -14.89
CA GLY A 99 5.87 1.58 -15.75
C GLY A 99 4.69 0.73 -15.34
N ALA A 100 4.93 -0.52 -14.96
CA ALA A 100 3.88 -1.42 -14.47
C ALA A 100 3.29 -0.90 -13.14
N LEU A 101 4.14 -0.41 -12.23
CA LEU A 101 3.69 0.14 -10.96
C LEU A 101 2.90 1.45 -11.16
N GLU A 102 3.33 2.29 -12.09
CA GLU A 102 2.61 3.52 -12.41
C GLU A 102 1.21 3.25 -12.94
N LYS A 103 1.06 2.24 -13.81
CA LYS A 103 -0.26 1.82 -14.32
C LYS A 103 -1.15 1.32 -13.19
N ALA A 104 -0.60 0.51 -12.30
CA ALA A 104 -1.35 0.00 -11.15
C ALA A 104 -1.78 1.15 -10.22
N ALA A 105 -0.87 2.10 -9.96
CA ALA A 105 -1.18 3.26 -9.13
C ALA A 105 -2.28 4.12 -9.75
N ALA A 106 -2.23 4.34 -11.06
CA ALA A 106 -3.26 5.12 -11.77
C ALA A 106 -4.63 4.44 -11.67
N ARG A 107 -4.67 3.11 -11.82
CA ARG A 107 -5.91 2.34 -11.67
C ARG A 107 -6.48 2.46 -10.26
N LEU A 108 -5.64 2.30 -9.25
CA LEU A 108 -6.06 2.41 -7.84
C LEU A 108 -6.57 3.82 -7.53
N ALA A 109 -5.87 4.84 -8.00
CA ALA A 109 -6.28 6.23 -7.79
C ALA A 109 -7.61 6.52 -8.46
N ALA A 110 -7.84 6.00 -9.67
CA ALA A 110 -9.09 6.16 -10.39
C ALA A 110 -10.24 5.48 -9.65
N GLU A 111 -10.02 4.27 -9.15
CA GLU A 111 -11.03 3.54 -8.35
C GLU A 111 -11.39 4.30 -7.07
N HIS A 112 -10.38 4.81 -6.38
CA HIS A 112 -10.59 5.62 -5.19
C HIS A 112 -11.40 6.89 -5.52
N GLY A 113 -11.05 7.56 -6.62
CA GLY A 113 -11.78 8.75 -7.07
C GLY A 113 -13.25 8.47 -7.33
N ARG A 114 -13.56 7.33 -7.95
CA ARG A 114 -14.95 6.92 -8.20
C ARG A 114 -15.72 6.66 -6.91
N ARG A 115 -15.13 5.97 -5.95
CA ARG A 115 -15.76 5.71 -4.65
C ARG A 115 -16.00 6.99 -3.90
N ARG A 116 -15.01 7.87 -3.90
CA ARG A 116 -15.08 9.14 -3.18
C ARG A 116 -16.07 10.09 -3.84
N GLY A 117 -16.19 10.05 -5.16
CA GLY A 117 -17.17 10.84 -5.89
C GLY A 117 -18.60 10.50 -5.52
N GLY A 118 -18.81 9.33 -4.91
CA GLY A 118 -20.06 8.97 -4.26
C GLY A 118 -21.23 8.78 -5.16
N GLY A 119 -21.09 8.84 -6.44
CA GLY A 119 -22.22 8.70 -7.29
C GLY A 119 -21.90 8.77 -8.76
N PRO A 120 -22.93 8.65 -9.57
CA PRO A 120 -22.80 8.72 -11.00
C PRO A 120 -22.21 10.07 -11.41
N ALA A 121 -21.76 10.13 -12.63
CA ALA A 121 -21.17 11.33 -13.18
C ALA A 121 -22.02 12.56 -12.90
N ARG A 122 -21.37 13.63 -12.61
CA ARG A 122 -22.01 14.91 -12.40
C ARG A 122 -22.31 15.57 -13.71
#